data_65de4dc6d7c589fbc9edcd611ba6d40f
#
_entry.id   65de4dc6d7c589fbc9edcd611ba6d40f
#
_cell.length_a   1.000
_cell.length_b   1.000
_cell.length_c   1.000
_cell.angle_alpha   90.00
_cell.angle_beta   90.00
_cell.angle_gamma   90.00
#
_symmetry.space_group_name_H-M   'P 1'
#
loop_
_entity.id
_entity.type
_entity.pdbx_description
1 polymer ?
#
loop_
_entity_poly.entity_id
_entity_poly.type
_entity_poly.pdbx_seq_one_letter_code
_entity_poly.pdbx_strand_id
1 'polypeptide(L)'
;TDPFGSHTRRLSRRFVDQWLQHEPDARIIYRDVGQNPPPPVTGRWIHAAFTPETQREPWMREVLRTSDELVDELLAADIIVAGVPMYNFGPPAQFKAWIDNIVRVGRTFGFDRSREGTPYWPMLADTNKRVVVLSSRGDYGYDGGQMAGWNHVEPAVFTALRYLGITDAHSLAVEYDEFGDERLQQSLREAEAGVDRLAETLAAARHGM
;
A
#
# COMPACT_ATOMS: atom_id res chain seq x y z
N THR A 1 14.07 14.63 6.45
CA THR A 1 13.39 15.85 5.97
C THR A 1 13.13 15.70 4.47
N ASP A 2 11.87 15.82 4.06
CA ASP A 2 11.52 15.85 2.64
C ASP A 2 11.77 17.27 2.11
N PRO A 3 12.74 17.46 1.20
CA PRO A 3 13.07 18.80 0.70
C PRO A 3 11.98 19.42 -0.19
N PHE A 4 10.97 18.61 -0.58
CA PHE A 4 9.88 19.02 -1.46
C PHE A 4 8.52 19.13 -0.76
N GLY A 5 8.46 18.96 0.58
CA GLY A 5 7.25 19.16 1.36
C GLY A 5 6.13 18.13 1.14
N SER A 6 6.46 16.88 0.84
CA SER A 6 5.47 15.81 0.57
C SER A 6 4.57 15.54 1.78
N HIS A 7 3.27 15.80 1.63
CA HIS A 7 2.27 15.54 2.66
C HIS A 7 2.15 14.05 2.99
N THR A 8 2.20 13.17 1.99
CA THR A 8 2.10 11.73 2.21
C THR A 8 3.28 11.16 3.00
N ARG A 9 4.51 11.65 2.75
CA ARG A 9 5.68 11.28 3.56
C ARG A 9 5.60 11.82 4.98
N ARG A 10 5.08 13.04 5.16
CA ARG A 10 4.85 13.63 6.47
C ARG A 10 3.86 12.81 7.29
N LEU A 11 2.71 12.44 6.71
CA LEU A 11 1.71 11.61 7.36
C LEU A 11 2.22 10.20 7.67
N SER A 12 2.93 9.56 6.74
CA SER A 12 3.50 8.23 6.95
C SER A 12 4.51 8.22 8.09
N ARG A 13 5.40 9.22 8.14
CA ARG A 13 6.34 9.39 9.25
C ARG A 13 5.61 9.60 10.57
N ARG A 14 4.58 10.49 10.59
CA ARG A 14 3.78 10.75 11.78
C ARG A 14 3.12 9.47 12.30
N PHE A 15 2.56 8.65 11.41
CA PHE A 15 1.98 7.35 11.80
C PHE A 15 3.03 6.46 12.47
N VAL A 16 4.22 6.34 11.88
CA VAL A 16 5.31 5.54 12.45
C VAL A 16 5.75 6.09 13.81
N ASP A 17 5.91 7.41 13.93
CA ASP A 17 6.33 8.04 15.19
C ASP A 17 5.27 7.82 16.29
N GLN A 18 3.98 7.92 15.99
CA GLN A 18 2.89 7.61 16.92
C GLN A 18 2.84 6.11 17.25
N TRP A 19 2.98 5.26 16.25
CA TRP A 19 3.01 3.81 16.44
C TRP A 19 4.11 3.38 17.43
N LEU A 20 5.32 3.92 17.28
CA LEU A 20 6.47 3.63 18.15
C LEU A 20 6.29 4.13 19.59
N GLN A 21 5.37 5.06 19.88
CA GLN A 21 5.02 5.41 21.25
C GLN A 21 4.21 4.32 21.95
N HIS A 22 3.43 3.54 21.19
CA HIS A 22 2.63 2.43 21.72
C HIS A 22 3.36 1.08 21.61
N GLU A 23 4.19 0.92 20.58
CA GLU A 23 4.94 -0.30 20.24
C GLU A 23 6.43 0.02 20.05
N PRO A 24 7.19 0.32 21.13
CA PRO A 24 8.57 0.79 21.02
C PRO A 24 9.52 -0.18 20.34
N ASP A 25 9.24 -1.49 20.44
CA ASP A 25 10.04 -2.56 19.86
C ASP A 25 9.62 -2.94 18.43
N ALA A 26 8.68 -2.20 17.82
CA ALA A 26 8.21 -2.49 16.47
C ALA A 26 9.35 -2.33 15.44
N ARG A 27 9.53 -3.35 14.60
CA ARG A 27 10.49 -3.28 13.49
C ARG A 27 9.87 -2.51 12.33
N ILE A 28 10.50 -1.43 11.91
CA ILE A 28 10.08 -0.64 10.75
C ILE A 28 10.88 -1.05 9.50
N ILE A 29 10.18 -1.45 8.45
CA ILE A 29 10.74 -1.67 7.12
C ILE A 29 10.34 -0.46 6.27
N TYR A 30 11.31 0.27 5.76
CA TYR A 30 11.06 1.47 4.95
C TYR A 30 11.36 1.21 3.49
N ARG A 31 10.38 1.48 2.60
CA ARG A 31 10.49 1.36 1.15
C ARG A 31 10.01 2.63 0.46
N ASP A 32 10.91 3.38 -0.15
CA ASP A 32 10.56 4.56 -0.96
C ASP A 32 10.53 4.21 -2.45
N VAL A 33 9.35 3.87 -2.95
CA VAL A 33 9.14 3.53 -4.36
C VAL A 33 9.18 4.76 -5.27
N GLY A 34 9.08 5.96 -4.72
CA GLY A 34 9.22 7.20 -5.48
C GLY A 34 10.67 7.47 -5.85
N GLN A 35 11.62 7.15 -4.97
CA GLN A 35 13.06 7.30 -5.22
C GLN A 35 13.67 6.06 -5.87
N ASN A 36 13.19 4.87 -5.48
CA ASN A 36 13.67 3.57 -5.97
C ASN A 36 12.50 2.78 -6.55
N PRO A 37 12.00 3.16 -7.74
CA PRO A 37 10.83 2.54 -8.33
C PRO A 37 11.09 1.07 -8.67
N PRO A 38 10.16 0.15 -8.32
CA PRO A 38 10.22 -1.21 -8.80
C PRO A 38 10.12 -1.26 -10.33
N PRO A 39 10.76 -2.24 -10.99
CA PRO A 39 10.62 -2.40 -12.42
C PRO A 39 9.17 -2.73 -12.79
N PRO A 40 8.67 -2.23 -13.93
CA PRO A 40 7.36 -2.62 -14.43
C PRO A 40 7.33 -4.11 -14.79
N VAL A 41 6.17 -4.74 -14.57
CA VAL A 41 5.95 -6.14 -14.96
C VAL A 41 5.98 -6.28 -16.48
N THR A 42 6.77 -7.24 -16.95
CA THR A 42 6.98 -7.53 -18.37
C THR A 42 6.51 -8.96 -18.72
N GLY A 43 6.40 -9.29 -20.01
CA GLY A 43 6.11 -10.66 -20.45
C GLY A 43 7.12 -11.69 -19.90
N ARG A 44 8.41 -11.34 -19.79
CA ARG A 44 9.44 -12.18 -19.17
C ARG A 44 9.18 -12.42 -17.69
N TRP A 45 8.79 -11.37 -16.97
CA TRP A 45 8.42 -11.47 -15.55
C TRP A 45 7.21 -12.40 -15.37
N ILE A 46 6.15 -12.22 -16.19
CA ILE A 46 4.94 -13.05 -16.12
C ILE A 46 5.29 -14.52 -16.37
N HIS A 47 6.08 -14.81 -17.42
CA HIS A 47 6.51 -16.17 -17.71
C HIS A 47 7.29 -16.79 -16.53
N ALA A 48 8.23 -16.05 -15.95
CA ALA A 48 8.99 -16.50 -14.80
C ALA A 48 8.11 -16.72 -13.55
N ALA A 49 7.15 -15.81 -13.28
CA ALA A 49 6.26 -15.90 -12.12
C ALA A 49 5.36 -17.15 -12.17
N PHE A 50 4.83 -17.50 -13.35
CA PHE A 50 3.98 -18.67 -13.55
C PHE A 50 4.76 -19.98 -13.79
N THR A 51 6.09 -19.92 -13.91
CA THR A 51 6.93 -21.13 -13.96
C THR A 51 7.12 -21.67 -12.54
N PRO A 52 6.84 -22.97 -12.28
CA PRO A 52 7.11 -23.59 -10.99
C PRO A 52 8.55 -23.34 -10.52
N GLU A 53 8.75 -23.08 -9.25
CA GLU A 53 10.04 -22.67 -8.68
C GLU A 53 11.18 -23.68 -9.02
N THR A 54 10.86 -24.96 -8.97
CA THR A 54 11.80 -26.04 -9.29
C THR A 54 12.24 -26.09 -10.74
N GLN A 55 11.51 -25.42 -11.64
CA GLN A 55 11.76 -25.36 -13.08
C GLN A 55 12.32 -24.02 -13.53
N ARG A 56 12.49 -23.05 -12.61
CA ARG A 56 12.99 -21.72 -12.94
C ARG A 56 14.46 -21.75 -13.32
N GLU A 57 14.75 -21.24 -14.50
CA GLU A 57 16.11 -20.97 -14.97
C GLU A 57 16.73 -19.78 -14.21
N PRO A 58 18.07 -19.61 -14.23
CA PRO A 58 18.75 -18.51 -13.55
C PRO A 58 18.21 -17.12 -13.90
N TRP A 59 17.93 -16.85 -15.17
CA TRP A 59 17.38 -15.56 -15.63
C TRP A 59 15.95 -15.28 -15.09
N MET A 60 15.16 -16.34 -14.81
CA MET A 60 13.83 -16.20 -14.22
C MET A 60 13.92 -15.74 -12.77
N ARG A 61 14.87 -16.29 -12.01
CA ARG A 61 15.13 -15.86 -10.64
C ARG A 61 15.64 -14.42 -10.60
N GLU A 62 16.52 -14.03 -11.52
CA GLU A 62 17.02 -12.65 -11.59
C GLU A 62 15.90 -11.65 -11.90
N VAL A 63 15.01 -11.94 -12.84
CA VAL A 63 13.90 -11.04 -13.21
C VAL A 63 12.84 -10.94 -12.10
N LEU A 64 12.73 -11.94 -11.21
CA LEU A 64 11.82 -11.97 -10.09
C LEU A 64 12.42 -11.41 -8.79
N ARG A 65 13.71 -11.17 -8.71
CA ARG A 65 14.43 -10.79 -7.49
C ARG A 65 13.80 -9.61 -6.77
N THR A 66 13.52 -8.51 -7.45
CA THR A 66 12.86 -7.35 -6.83
C THR A 66 11.45 -7.69 -6.33
N SER A 67 10.68 -8.47 -7.09
CA SER A 67 9.37 -8.93 -6.65
C SER A 67 9.48 -9.83 -5.41
N ASP A 68 10.47 -10.71 -5.35
CA ASP A 68 10.68 -11.58 -4.19
C ASP A 68 11.00 -10.73 -2.93
N GLU A 69 11.90 -9.73 -3.04
CA GLU A 69 12.21 -8.80 -1.96
C GLU A 69 10.96 -8.06 -1.46
N LEU A 70 10.15 -7.49 -2.36
CA LEU A 70 8.94 -6.76 -2.01
C LEU A 70 7.86 -7.65 -1.38
N VAL A 71 7.73 -8.89 -1.86
CA VAL A 71 6.83 -9.88 -1.27
C VAL A 71 7.32 -10.28 0.12
N ASP A 72 8.61 -10.48 0.34
CA ASP A 72 9.16 -10.82 1.65
C ASP A 72 8.91 -9.69 2.66
N GLU A 73 9.07 -8.42 2.25
CA GLU A 73 8.72 -7.26 3.09
C GLU A 73 7.22 -7.23 3.43
N LEU A 74 6.34 -7.48 2.44
CA LEU A 74 4.90 -7.56 2.66
C LEU A 74 4.53 -8.69 3.63
N LEU A 75 5.14 -9.87 3.47
CA LEU A 75 4.88 -11.02 4.33
C LEU A 75 5.36 -10.78 5.76
N ALA A 76 6.46 -10.06 5.94
CA ALA A 76 7.01 -9.74 7.25
C ALA A 76 6.24 -8.63 8.00
N ALA A 77 5.50 -7.79 7.30
CA ALA A 77 4.77 -6.66 7.90
C ALA A 77 3.42 -7.09 8.47
N ASP A 78 3.09 -6.69 9.69
CA ASP A 78 1.75 -6.78 10.27
C ASP A 78 0.85 -5.62 9.78
N ILE A 79 1.45 -4.44 9.61
CA ILE A 79 0.76 -3.23 9.14
C ILE A 79 1.53 -2.65 7.95
N ILE A 80 0.82 -2.36 6.88
CA ILE A 80 1.32 -1.70 5.68
C ILE A 80 0.88 -0.25 5.72
N VAL A 81 1.81 0.69 5.88
CA VAL A 81 1.52 2.13 5.84
C VAL A 81 1.99 2.68 4.49
N ALA A 82 1.05 3.04 3.63
CA ALA A 82 1.31 3.48 2.28
C ALA A 82 1.03 4.97 2.10
N GLY A 83 2.06 5.77 1.89
CA GLY A 83 1.94 7.16 1.47
C GLY A 83 1.75 7.23 -0.05
N VAL A 84 0.54 7.56 -0.52
CA VAL A 84 0.17 7.48 -1.94
C VAL A 84 -0.45 8.81 -2.39
N PRO A 85 0.32 9.72 -3.02
CA PRO A 85 -0.28 10.92 -3.60
C PRO A 85 -1.17 10.56 -4.79
N MET A 86 -2.22 11.35 -5.03
CA MET A 86 -3.06 11.21 -6.21
C MET A 86 -2.38 11.88 -7.41
N TYR A 87 -2.06 11.10 -8.44
CA TYR A 87 -1.59 11.62 -9.73
C TYR A 87 -2.60 11.26 -10.82
N ASN A 88 -3.18 12.29 -11.44
CA ASN A 88 -4.21 12.09 -12.47
C ASN A 88 -5.30 11.09 -12.01
N PHE A 89 -5.87 11.34 -10.82
CA PHE A 89 -6.97 10.58 -10.19
C PHE A 89 -6.62 9.17 -9.71
N GLY A 90 -5.38 8.71 -9.86
CA GLY A 90 -4.93 7.37 -9.47
C GLY A 90 -3.61 7.36 -8.70
N PRO A 91 -3.14 6.17 -8.30
CA PRO A 91 -1.84 6.02 -7.67
C PRO A 91 -0.72 6.30 -8.68
N PRO A 92 0.43 6.85 -8.23
CA PRO A 92 1.60 7.04 -9.08
C PRO A 92 2.06 5.73 -9.75
N ALA A 93 2.64 5.84 -10.96
CA ALA A 93 3.10 4.68 -11.73
C ALA A 93 4.07 3.78 -10.94
N GLN A 94 4.94 4.37 -10.12
CA GLN A 94 5.89 3.66 -9.27
C GLN A 94 5.18 2.84 -8.18
N PHE A 95 4.11 3.40 -7.60
CA PHE A 95 3.31 2.69 -6.61
C PHE A 95 2.49 1.57 -7.28
N LYS A 96 1.96 1.80 -8.47
CA LYS A 96 1.30 0.76 -9.26
C LYS A 96 2.27 -0.38 -9.62
N ALA A 97 3.53 -0.05 -9.96
CA ALA A 97 4.56 -1.07 -10.19
C ALA A 97 4.86 -1.87 -8.91
N TRP A 98 4.83 -1.25 -7.73
CA TRP A 98 4.93 -1.97 -6.45
C TRP A 98 3.77 -2.96 -6.29
N ILE A 99 2.53 -2.53 -6.50
CA ILE A 99 1.35 -3.42 -6.46
C ILE A 99 1.54 -4.59 -7.42
N ASP A 100 1.95 -4.34 -8.66
CA ASP A 100 2.12 -5.38 -9.67
C ASP A 100 3.20 -6.40 -9.32
N ASN A 101 4.23 -5.99 -8.58
CA ASN A 101 5.30 -6.87 -8.12
C ASN A 101 4.91 -7.70 -6.88
N ILE A 102 4.04 -7.20 -6.00
CA ILE A 102 3.60 -7.94 -4.81
C ILE A 102 2.41 -8.87 -5.07
N VAL A 103 1.64 -8.65 -6.12
CA VAL A 103 0.57 -9.57 -6.56
C VAL A 103 1.23 -10.73 -7.29
N ARG A 104 1.66 -11.73 -6.52
CA ARG A 104 2.56 -12.80 -6.96
C ARG A 104 1.92 -14.19 -6.80
N VAL A 105 1.78 -14.91 -7.92
CA VAL A 105 1.26 -16.29 -7.90
C VAL A 105 2.17 -17.21 -7.07
N GLY A 106 1.55 -18.03 -6.23
CA GLY A 106 2.25 -18.96 -5.35
C GLY A 106 2.91 -18.33 -4.12
N ARG A 107 2.78 -16.99 -3.94
CA ARG A 107 3.34 -16.26 -2.79
C ARG A 107 2.27 -15.45 -2.06
N THR A 108 1.48 -14.65 -2.76
CA THR A 108 0.45 -13.79 -2.17
C THR A 108 -0.95 -14.14 -2.67
N PHE A 109 -1.07 -14.82 -3.79
CA PHE A 109 -2.30 -15.47 -4.23
C PHE A 109 -2.01 -16.83 -4.87
N GLY A 110 -2.98 -17.75 -4.81
CA GLY A 110 -2.93 -19.03 -5.48
C GLY A 110 -3.69 -19.03 -6.80
N PHE A 111 -3.30 -19.90 -7.73
CA PHE A 111 -3.96 -20.08 -9.02
C PHE A 111 -3.95 -21.55 -9.43
N ASP A 112 -5.12 -22.11 -9.71
CA ASP A 112 -5.27 -23.45 -10.28
C ASP A 112 -6.48 -23.49 -11.22
N ARG A 113 -6.25 -23.79 -12.50
CA ARG A 113 -7.29 -23.87 -13.53
C ARG A 113 -8.26 -25.02 -13.32
N SER A 114 -7.87 -26.06 -12.62
CA SER A 114 -8.70 -27.24 -12.34
C SER A 114 -9.65 -27.04 -11.17
N ARG A 115 -9.49 -25.94 -10.42
CA ARG A 115 -10.33 -25.65 -9.26
C ARG A 115 -11.77 -25.29 -9.68
N GLU A 116 -12.74 -25.94 -9.09
CA GLU A 116 -14.16 -25.59 -9.28
C GLU A 116 -14.45 -24.16 -8.75
N GLY A 117 -15.27 -23.42 -9.48
CA GLY A 117 -15.59 -22.02 -9.18
C GLY A 117 -14.51 -21.06 -9.64
N THR A 118 -13.92 -20.28 -8.71
CA THR A 118 -12.88 -19.33 -9.07
C THR A 118 -11.49 -19.98 -9.04
N PRO A 119 -10.67 -19.83 -10.10
CA PRO A 119 -9.33 -20.42 -10.17
C PRO A 119 -8.30 -19.74 -9.25
N TYR A 120 -8.67 -18.63 -8.61
CA TYR A 120 -7.81 -17.84 -7.75
C TYR A 120 -8.25 -17.93 -6.29
N TRP A 121 -7.31 -17.81 -5.35
CA TRP A 121 -7.61 -17.65 -3.94
C TRP A 121 -6.57 -16.76 -3.26
N PRO A 122 -6.96 -15.96 -2.27
CA PRO A 122 -6.05 -15.17 -1.47
C PRO A 122 -5.19 -16.09 -0.59
N MET A 123 -3.92 -15.73 -0.39
CA MET A 123 -3.01 -16.47 0.49
C MET A 123 -2.72 -15.73 1.80
N LEU A 124 -3.19 -14.48 1.95
CA LEU A 124 -2.95 -13.65 3.14
C LEU A 124 -4.22 -13.43 3.98
N ALA A 125 -5.30 -14.17 3.73
CA ALA A 125 -6.59 -13.98 4.41
C ALA A 125 -6.51 -14.19 5.94
N ASP A 126 -5.70 -15.16 6.38
CA ASP A 126 -5.61 -15.53 7.79
C ASP A 126 -4.39 -14.89 8.49
N THR A 127 -3.81 -13.85 7.89
CA THR A 127 -2.57 -13.24 8.41
C THR A 127 -2.81 -12.03 9.31
N ASN A 128 -4.06 -11.59 9.49
CA ASN A 128 -4.47 -10.41 10.26
C ASN A 128 -3.72 -9.12 9.88
N LYS A 129 -3.24 -9.05 8.64
CA LYS A 129 -2.55 -7.84 8.14
C LYS A 129 -3.52 -6.69 7.96
N ARG A 130 -3.03 -5.49 8.23
CA ARG A 130 -3.78 -4.24 8.09
C ARG A 130 -3.11 -3.33 7.08
N VAL A 131 -3.88 -2.50 6.41
CA VAL A 131 -3.35 -1.47 5.53
C VAL A 131 -3.87 -0.09 5.89
N VAL A 132 -2.98 0.88 5.90
CA VAL A 132 -3.28 2.31 6.09
C VAL A 132 -2.79 3.05 4.86
N VAL A 133 -3.70 3.65 4.09
CA VAL A 133 -3.38 4.50 2.94
C VAL A 133 -3.49 5.96 3.36
N LEU A 134 -2.38 6.68 3.20
CA LEU A 134 -2.26 8.10 3.51
C LEU A 134 -2.05 8.85 2.21
N SER A 135 -3.07 9.57 1.74
CA SER A 135 -3.01 10.23 0.44
C SER A 135 -2.97 11.76 0.52
N SER A 136 -2.57 12.39 -0.58
CA SER A 136 -2.71 13.84 -0.81
C SER A 136 -3.30 14.07 -2.18
N ARG A 137 -4.16 15.08 -2.29
CA ARG A 137 -4.97 15.38 -3.47
C ARG A 137 -4.95 16.87 -3.74
N GLY A 138 -4.79 17.26 -5.02
CA GLY A 138 -4.75 18.65 -5.42
C GLY A 138 -6.06 19.38 -5.16
N ASP A 139 -7.17 18.76 -5.56
CA ASP A 139 -8.54 19.25 -5.38
C ASP A 139 -9.23 18.59 -4.19
N TYR A 140 -10.54 18.67 -4.05
CA TYR A 140 -11.33 18.24 -2.88
C TYR A 140 -12.63 17.52 -3.25
N GLY A 141 -13.25 16.87 -2.25
CA GLY A 141 -14.54 16.19 -2.40
C GLY A 141 -14.44 14.80 -3.00
N TYR A 142 -13.30 14.13 -2.87
CA TYR A 142 -13.09 12.76 -3.35
C TYR A 142 -13.66 11.69 -2.41
N ASP A 143 -13.92 12.03 -1.14
CA ASP A 143 -14.51 11.12 -0.16
C ASP A 143 -15.99 11.42 0.07
N GLY A 144 -16.85 11.06 -0.89
CA GLY A 144 -18.30 11.24 -0.80
C GLY A 144 -18.83 12.58 -1.34
N GLY A 145 -17.97 13.49 -1.83
CA GLY A 145 -18.35 14.73 -2.48
C GLY A 145 -18.53 14.59 -4.00
N GLN A 146 -18.55 15.72 -4.69
CA GLN A 146 -18.78 15.78 -6.14
C GLN A 146 -17.71 15.05 -6.98
N MET A 147 -16.50 14.87 -6.42
CA MET A 147 -15.39 14.20 -7.08
C MET A 147 -15.25 12.72 -6.66
N ALA A 148 -16.17 12.17 -5.87
CA ALA A 148 -16.06 10.79 -5.34
C ALA A 148 -15.90 9.73 -6.44
N GLY A 149 -16.57 9.88 -7.57
CA GLY A 149 -16.44 8.97 -8.71
C GLY A 149 -15.09 9.02 -9.45
N TRP A 150 -14.25 10.00 -9.12
CA TRP A 150 -12.93 10.19 -9.74
C TRP A 150 -11.77 9.73 -8.83
N ASN A 151 -12.10 9.26 -7.63
CA ASN A 151 -11.09 8.69 -6.74
C ASN A 151 -10.76 7.26 -7.16
N HIS A 152 -9.58 7.07 -7.73
CA HIS A 152 -9.04 5.77 -8.11
C HIS A 152 -7.76 5.42 -7.33
N VAL A 153 -7.44 6.13 -6.24
CA VAL A 153 -6.28 5.81 -5.38
C VAL A 153 -6.64 4.72 -4.40
N GLU A 154 -7.40 5.04 -3.36
CA GLU A 154 -7.74 4.09 -2.29
C GLU A 154 -8.55 2.89 -2.82
N PRO A 155 -9.56 3.07 -3.69
CA PRO A 155 -10.29 1.93 -4.24
C PRO A 155 -9.40 0.95 -5.01
N ALA A 156 -8.43 1.44 -5.79
CA ALA A 156 -7.50 0.57 -6.53
C ALA A 156 -6.56 -0.18 -5.59
N VAL A 157 -5.99 0.51 -4.60
CA VAL A 157 -5.09 -0.09 -3.59
C VAL A 157 -5.82 -1.14 -2.78
N PHE A 158 -7.00 -0.81 -2.26
CA PHE A 158 -7.81 -1.74 -1.45
C PHE A 158 -8.28 -2.95 -2.26
N THR A 159 -8.63 -2.75 -3.54
CA THR A 159 -9.00 -3.87 -4.41
C THR A 159 -7.83 -4.84 -4.59
N ALA A 160 -6.63 -4.34 -4.86
CA ALA A 160 -5.44 -5.17 -5.03
C ALA A 160 -5.09 -5.93 -3.75
N LEU A 161 -5.10 -5.27 -2.59
CA LEU A 161 -4.76 -5.90 -1.31
C LEU A 161 -5.84 -6.88 -0.84
N ARG A 162 -7.12 -6.57 -1.07
CA ARG A 162 -8.24 -7.49 -0.82
C ARG A 162 -8.12 -8.76 -1.66
N TYR A 163 -7.67 -8.65 -2.91
CA TYR A 163 -7.40 -9.81 -3.76
C TYR A 163 -6.35 -10.75 -3.15
N LEU A 164 -5.41 -10.21 -2.36
CA LEU A 164 -4.43 -10.99 -1.60
C LEU A 164 -4.98 -11.53 -0.27
N GLY A 165 -6.13 -11.02 0.19
CA GLY A 165 -6.77 -11.40 1.47
C GLY A 165 -6.63 -10.36 2.59
N ILE A 166 -6.03 -9.20 2.32
CA ILE A 166 -5.92 -8.11 3.31
C ILE A 166 -7.17 -7.26 3.22
N THR A 167 -8.06 -7.36 4.21
CA THR A 167 -9.38 -6.72 4.22
C THR A 167 -9.54 -5.62 5.26
N ASP A 168 -8.69 -5.61 6.31
CA ASP A 168 -8.66 -4.54 7.32
C ASP A 168 -7.90 -3.33 6.74
N ALA A 169 -8.66 -2.36 6.23
CA ALA A 169 -8.15 -1.27 5.41
C ALA A 169 -8.67 0.09 5.89
N HIS A 170 -7.75 1.03 6.09
CA HIS A 170 -8.02 2.39 6.56
C HIS A 170 -7.41 3.41 5.60
N SER A 171 -8.02 4.58 5.48
CA SER A 171 -7.43 5.68 4.72
C SER A 171 -7.68 7.04 5.39
N LEU A 172 -6.73 7.93 5.17
CA LEU A 172 -6.80 9.35 5.49
C LEU A 172 -6.20 10.14 4.35
N ALA A 173 -6.77 11.29 4.04
CA ALA A 173 -6.31 12.12 2.93
C ALA A 173 -6.15 13.58 3.34
N VAL A 174 -5.18 14.24 2.73
CA VAL A 174 -5.08 15.69 2.65
C VAL A 174 -5.66 16.12 1.32
N GLU A 175 -6.60 17.05 1.34
CA GLU A 175 -7.19 17.69 0.16
C GLU A 175 -6.74 19.16 0.07
N TYR A 176 -7.06 19.85 -1.02
CA TYR A 176 -6.73 21.26 -1.28
C TYR A 176 -5.23 21.56 -1.47
N ASP A 177 -4.41 20.59 -1.86
CA ASP A 177 -2.95 20.78 -1.99
C ASP A 177 -2.61 21.86 -3.06
N GLU A 178 -3.36 21.93 -4.16
CA GLU A 178 -3.16 22.92 -5.22
C GLU A 178 -3.60 24.35 -4.82
N PHE A 179 -4.42 24.49 -3.77
CA PHE A 179 -4.93 25.81 -3.35
C PHE A 179 -3.95 26.55 -2.45
N GLY A 180 -3.17 25.84 -1.62
CA GLY A 180 -2.12 26.41 -0.79
C GLY A 180 -2.60 27.38 0.29
N ASP A 181 -3.90 27.40 0.61
CA ASP A 181 -4.57 28.35 1.48
C ASP A 181 -4.99 27.73 2.84
N GLU A 182 -5.86 28.42 3.58
CA GLU A 182 -6.35 27.97 4.91
C GLU A 182 -7.10 26.62 4.83
N ARG A 183 -7.73 26.28 3.71
CA ARG A 183 -8.40 24.97 3.52
C ARG A 183 -7.39 23.83 3.54
N LEU A 184 -6.24 23.99 2.88
CA LEU A 184 -5.14 23.05 2.96
C LEU A 184 -4.64 22.92 4.40
N GLN A 185 -4.44 24.04 5.11
CA GLN A 185 -3.97 24.01 6.49
C GLN A 185 -4.95 23.30 7.42
N GLN A 186 -6.25 23.48 7.21
CA GLN A 186 -7.28 22.77 7.96
C GLN A 186 -7.28 21.28 7.63
N SER A 187 -7.22 20.90 6.37
CA SER A 187 -7.16 19.50 5.91
C SER A 187 -5.93 18.78 6.47
N LEU A 188 -4.78 19.45 6.50
CA LEU A 188 -3.56 18.93 7.13
C LEU A 188 -3.74 18.67 8.63
N ARG A 189 -4.31 19.61 9.38
CA ARG A 189 -4.57 19.44 10.83
C ARG A 189 -5.51 18.25 11.09
N GLU A 190 -6.57 18.13 10.29
CA GLU A 190 -7.55 17.04 10.41
C GLU A 190 -6.93 15.67 10.08
N ALA A 191 -6.14 15.60 9.00
CA ALA A 191 -5.45 14.39 8.61
C ALA A 191 -4.40 13.96 9.65
N GLU A 192 -3.62 14.89 10.20
CA GLU A 192 -2.65 14.61 11.25
C GLU A 192 -3.31 14.09 12.53
N ALA A 193 -4.38 14.75 12.98
CA ALA A 193 -5.15 14.30 14.14
C ALA A 193 -5.82 12.92 13.88
N GLY A 194 -6.24 12.67 12.63
CA GLY A 194 -6.75 11.38 12.19
C GLY A 194 -5.69 10.28 12.26
N VAL A 195 -4.46 10.57 11.82
CA VAL A 195 -3.33 9.65 11.90
C VAL A 195 -3.02 9.26 13.34
N ASP A 196 -2.99 10.22 14.26
CA ASP A 196 -2.71 9.97 15.69
C ASP A 196 -3.77 9.03 16.28
N ARG A 197 -5.05 9.35 16.08
CA ARG A 197 -6.15 8.49 16.56
C ARG A 197 -6.14 7.10 15.95
N LEU A 198 -5.82 6.99 14.66
CA LEU A 198 -5.77 5.70 13.98
C LEU A 198 -4.64 4.84 14.53
N ALA A 199 -3.44 5.40 14.72
CA ALA A 199 -2.31 4.68 15.30
C ALA A 199 -2.64 4.16 16.71
N GLU A 200 -3.22 4.99 17.58
CA GLU A 200 -3.68 4.60 18.91
C GLU A 200 -4.72 3.47 18.86
N THR A 201 -5.73 3.62 17.99
CA THR A 201 -6.81 2.62 17.84
C THR A 201 -6.27 1.26 17.39
N LEU A 202 -5.37 1.26 16.41
CA LEU A 202 -4.79 0.02 15.89
C LEU A 202 -3.84 -0.65 16.89
N ALA A 203 -3.11 0.14 17.69
CA ALA A 203 -2.27 -0.38 18.76
C ALA A 203 -3.12 -1.01 19.88
N ALA A 204 -4.17 -0.32 20.32
CA ALA A 204 -5.08 -0.86 21.34
C ALA A 204 -5.74 -2.19 20.90
N ALA A 205 -6.14 -2.30 19.63
CA ALA A 205 -6.71 -3.52 19.06
C ALA A 205 -5.72 -4.70 19.02
N ARG A 206 -4.41 -4.46 19.02
CA ARG A 206 -3.38 -5.51 19.08
C ARG A 206 -3.26 -6.14 20.48
N HIS A 207 -3.45 -5.33 21.52
CA HIS A 207 -3.33 -5.78 22.91
C HIS A 207 -4.63 -6.37 23.49
N GLY A 208 -5.76 -6.22 22.79
CA GLY A 208 -7.08 -6.73 23.21
C GLY A 208 -7.43 -8.12 22.67
N MET A 209 -6.55 -8.73 21.92
CA MET A 209 -6.66 -10.13 21.44
C MET A 209 -5.70 -11.02 22.21
#